data_c18469475121ec78a4cac5d8eef2c604
#
_entry.id   c18469475121ec78a4cac5d8eef2c604
#
_cell.length_a   1.000
_cell.length_b   1.000
_cell.length_c   1.000
_cell.angle_alpha   90.00
_cell.angle_beta   90.00
_cell.angle_gamma   90.00
#
_symmetry.space_group_name_H-M   'P 1'
#
loop_
_entity.id
_entity.type
_entity.pdbx_description
1 polymer ?
#
loop_
_entity_poly.entity_id
_entity_poly.type
_entity_poly.pdbx_seq_one_letter_code
_entity_poly.pdbx_strand_id
1 'polypeptide(L)'
;MKQGIIIGASSGIGWELAVQLAAKGYQLGLVARRLEKLELLSSSLPGDHFVVQADVSQAEQAQSALSELIETMGNVELIVLNSGVGQQEKKLDWDIEREMIDVNIRGFAALTVVSMNYFRQRGNGHVVGISSVAAHMSGGLAPTYSATKAFVSSYLNGMRSRAEYSKLPIT
;
A
#
# COMPACT_ATOMS: atom_id res chain seq x y z
N MET A 1 20.59 -7.26 -5.34
CA MET A 1 20.03 -6.54 -4.17
C MET A 1 18.52 -6.71 -4.22
N LYS A 2 17.86 -7.02 -3.11
CA LYS A 2 16.41 -7.15 -3.06
C LYS A 2 15.75 -5.77 -3.11
N GLN A 3 14.65 -5.64 -3.84
CA GLN A 3 13.94 -4.38 -3.96
C GLN A 3 12.48 -4.51 -3.55
N GLY A 4 11.98 -3.53 -2.79
CA GLY A 4 10.59 -3.48 -2.34
C GLY A 4 10.03 -2.07 -2.35
N ILE A 5 8.72 -1.95 -2.53
CA ILE A 5 8.00 -0.67 -2.46
C ILE A 5 7.02 -0.72 -1.29
N ILE A 6 6.96 0.35 -0.50
CA ILE A 6 6.02 0.51 0.61
C ILE A 6 5.15 1.75 0.35
N ILE A 7 3.87 1.52 0.10
CA ILE A 7 2.89 2.59 -0.05
C ILE A 7 2.31 2.90 1.34
N GLY A 8 2.47 4.16 1.80
CA GLY A 8 2.10 4.58 3.15
C GLY A 8 3.26 4.43 4.15
N ALA A 9 4.49 4.74 3.71
CA ALA A 9 5.70 4.58 4.52
C ALA A 9 5.93 5.70 5.54
N SER A 10 5.20 6.81 5.52
CA SER A 10 5.52 8.02 6.30
C SER A 10 5.20 7.93 7.80
N SER A 11 4.60 6.83 8.29
CA SER A 11 4.30 6.63 9.71
C SER A 11 3.81 5.19 10.02
N GLY A 12 3.78 4.84 11.32
CA GLY A 12 3.15 3.61 11.83
C GLY A 12 3.76 2.34 11.24
N ILE A 13 2.90 1.40 10.84
CA ILE A 13 3.31 0.08 10.32
C ILE A 13 4.24 0.22 9.11
N GLY A 14 3.92 1.12 8.16
CA GLY A 14 4.73 1.30 6.96
C GLY A 14 6.13 1.84 7.25
N TRP A 15 6.26 2.73 8.22
CA TRP A 15 7.56 3.24 8.70
C TRP A 15 8.40 2.12 9.30
N GLU A 16 7.83 1.40 10.26
CA GLU A 16 8.54 0.31 10.94
C GLU A 16 8.93 -0.82 9.97
N LEU A 17 8.05 -1.14 9.04
CA LEU A 17 8.34 -2.12 8.01
C LEU A 17 9.52 -1.68 7.11
N ALA A 18 9.60 -0.39 6.78
CA ALA A 18 10.74 0.15 6.02
C ALA A 18 12.05 -0.02 6.78
N VAL A 19 12.07 0.28 8.09
CA VAL A 19 13.24 0.07 8.95
C VAL A 19 13.69 -1.40 8.95
N GLN A 20 12.74 -2.31 9.13
CA GLN A 20 13.06 -3.75 9.19
C GLN A 20 13.51 -4.32 7.84
N LEU A 21 12.90 -3.88 6.73
CA LEU A 21 13.29 -4.35 5.39
C LEU A 21 14.65 -3.78 4.97
N ALA A 22 14.93 -2.50 5.25
CA ALA A 22 16.23 -1.91 4.99
C ALA A 22 17.34 -2.62 5.78
N ALA A 23 17.11 -2.94 7.06
CA ALA A 23 18.03 -3.73 7.87
C ALA A 23 18.29 -5.15 7.32
N LYS A 24 17.36 -5.69 6.53
CA LYS A 24 17.51 -6.97 5.81
C LYS A 24 18.14 -6.83 4.41
N GLY A 25 18.65 -5.65 4.07
CA GLY A 25 19.33 -5.36 2.81
C GLY A 25 18.41 -5.08 1.62
N TYR A 26 17.16 -4.69 1.87
CA TYR A 26 16.28 -4.21 0.80
C TYR A 26 16.62 -2.77 0.43
N GLN A 27 16.70 -2.50 -0.86
CA GLN A 27 16.55 -1.16 -1.40
C GLN A 27 15.05 -0.86 -1.54
N LEU A 28 14.57 0.25 -0.98
CA LEU A 28 13.15 0.54 -0.85
C LEU A 28 12.71 1.73 -1.71
N GLY A 29 11.53 1.62 -2.30
CA GLY A 29 10.71 2.71 -2.75
C GLY A 29 9.73 3.10 -1.66
N LEU A 30 9.88 4.32 -1.12
CA LEU A 30 9.07 4.85 -0.03
C LEU A 30 8.05 5.83 -0.59
N VAL A 31 6.76 5.52 -0.46
CA VAL A 31 5.68 6.30 -1.06
C VAL A 31 4.69 6.78 -0.01
N ALA A 32 4.41 8.07 0.05
CA ALA A 32 3.36 8.67 0.88
C ALA A 32 3.08 10.14 0.49
N ARG A 33 2.06 10.76 1.12
CA ARG A 33 1.70 12.17 0.91
C ARG A 33 2.73 13.15 1.52
N ARG A 34 3.36 12.80 2.63
CA ARG A 34 4.26 13.67 3.41
C ARG A 34 5.71 13.45 3.00
N LEU A 35 6.17 14.26 2.05
CA LEU A 35 7.53 14.15 1.49
C LEU A 35 8.60 14.28 2.57
N GLU A 36 8.51 15.28 3.43
CA GLU A 36 9.47 15.54 4.50
C GLU A 36 9.64 14.36 5.47
N LYS A 37 8.57 13.57 5.68
CA LYS A 37 8.63 12.35 6.50
C LYS A 37 9.32 11.21 5.78
N LEU A 38 9.14 11.11 4.48
CA LEU A 38 9.81 10.10 3.66
C LEU A 38 11.31 10.37 3.55
N GLU A 39 11.71 11.63 3.37
CA GLU A 39 13.11 12.06 3.33
C GLU A 39 13.80 11.79 4.67
N LEU A 40 13.14 12.13 5.80
CA LEU A 40 13.62 11.80 7.14
C LEU A 40 13.79 10.29 7.33
N LEU A 41 12.79 9.49 6.91
CA LEU A 41 12.89 8.04 6.99
C LEU A 41 14.05 7.54 6.13
N SER A 42 14.11 7.92 4.87
CA SER A 42 15.15 7.49 3.93
C SER A 42 16.56 7.79 4.46
N SER A 43 16.79 8.99 5.00
CA SER A 43 18.08 9.37 5.56
C SER A 43 18.48 8.62 6.84
N SER A 44 17.50 8.03 7.53
CA SER A 44 17.72 7.22 8.74
C SER A 44 17.99 5.74 8.47
N LEU A 45 17.74 5.28 7.24
CA LEU A 45 17.90 3.88 6.85
C LEU A 45 19.30 3.60 6.28
N PRO A 46 19.82 2.37 6.41
CA PRO A 46 21.07 1.98 5.78
C PRO A 46 20.90 1.80 4.26
N GLY A 47 21.76 2.44 3.48
CA GLY A 47 21.77 2.35 2.01
C GLY A 47 20.96 3.45 1.33
N ASP A 48 20.83 3.35 0.01
CA ASP A 48 20.13 4.32 -0.81
C ASP A 48 18.70 3.85 -1.11
N HIS A 49 17.73 4.74 -0.94
CA HIS A 49 16.31 4.47 -1.13
C HIS A 49 15.66 5.50 -2.05
N PHE A 50 14.59 5.11 -2.72
CA PHE A 50 13.79 5.99 -3.56
C PHE A 50 12.66 6.60 -2.73
N VAL A 51 12.41 7.88 -2.91
CA VAL A 51 11.34 8.61 -2.24
C VAL A 51 10.39 9.19 -3.28
N VAL A 52 9.11 8.91 -3.15
CA VAL A 52 8.07 9.39 -4.08
C VAL A 52 6.90 9.95 -3.29
N GLN A 53 6.59 11.22 -3.51
CA GLN A 53 5.38 11.83 -2.98
C GLN A 53 4.17 11.45 -3.83
N ALA A 54 3.18 10.79 -3.24
CA ALA A 54 1.92 10.48 -3.90
C ALA A 54 0.76 10.46 -2.90
N ASP A 55 -0.40 10.96 -3.36
CA ASP A 55 -1.66 10.85 -2.64
C ASP A 55 -2.49 9.70 -3.22
N VAL A 56 -2.72 8.67 -2.41
CA VAL A 56 -3.44 7.46 -2.83
C VAL A 56 -4.91 7.75 -3.16
N SER A 57 -5.49 8.82 -2.60
CA SER A 57 -6.85 9.25 -2.95
C SER A 57 -6.97 9.73 -4.40
N GLN A 58 -5.86 10.14 -5.01
CA GLN A 58 -5.75 10.51 -6.42
C GLN A 58 -5.30 9.28 -7.24
N ALA A 59 -6.24 8.34 -7.42
CA ALA A 59 -5.94 6.98 -7.89
C ALA A 59 -5.10 6.93 -9.17
N GLU A 60 -5.45 7.73 -10.18
CA GLU A 60 -4.77 7.75 -11.48
C GLU A 60 -3.34 8.30 -11.36
N GLN A 61 -3.13 9.35 -10.57
CA GLN A 61 -1.81 9.91 -10.29
C GLN A 61 -0.95 8.93 -9.48
N ALA A 62 -1.55 8.27 -8.50
CA ALA A 62 -0.87 7.25 -7.70
C ALA A 62 -0.46 6.03 -8.54
N GLN A 63 -1.29 5.62 -9.53
CA GLN A 63 -0.92 4.56 -10.48
C GLN A 63 0.28 4.96 -11.35
N SER A 64 0.30 6.19 -11.88
CA SER A 64 1.43 6.70 -12.68
C SER A 64 2.70 6.73 -11.84
N ALA A 65 2.64 7.32 -10.63
CA ALA A 65 3.77 7.39 -9.71
C ALA A 65 4.33 6.01 -9.34
N LEU A 66 3.47 5.03 -9.08
CA LEU A 66 3.90 3.65 -8.80
C LEU A 66 4.55 3.00 -10.02
N SER A 67 3.98 3.19 -11.21
CA SER A 67 4.53 2.63 -12.45
C SER A 67 5.92 3.20 -12.75
N GLU A 68 6.09 4.51 -12.67
CA GLU A 68 7.37 5.20 -12.85
C GLU A 68 8.42 4.75 -11.82
N LEU A 69 8.02 4.57 -10.56
CA LEU A 69 8.90 4.07 -9.51
C LEU A 69 9.35 2.63 -9.78
N ILE A 70 8.43 1.76 -10.22
CA ILE A 70 8.74 0.38 -10.62
C ILE A 70 9.76 0.36 -11.76
N GLU A 71 9.55 1.18 -12.79
CA GLU A 71 10.48 1.29 -13.93
C GLU A 71 11.85 1.80 -13.48
N THR A 72 11.90 2.82 -12.64
CA THR A 72 13.15 3.39 -12.11
C THR A 72 13.93 2.39 -11.27
N MET A 73 13.25 1.62 -10.43
CA MET A 73 13.87 0.58 -9.60
C MET A 73 14.28 -0.66 -10.40
N GLY A 74 13.49 -1.04 -11.40
CA GLY A 74 13.80 -2.09 -12.38
C GLY A 74 13.56 -3.53 -11.92
N ASN A 75 13.81 -3.88 -10.67
CA ASN A 75 13.76 -5.27 -10.18
C ASN A 75 12.96 -5.44 -8.87
N VAL A 76 11.80 -4.80 -8.77
CA VAL A 76 10.94 -4.89 -7.58
C VAL A 76 10.41 -6.31 -7.40
N GLU A 77 10.57 -6.87 -6.20
CA GLU A 77 10.08 -8.22 -5.84
C GLU A 77 8.98 -8.20 -4.78
N LEU A 78 8.78 -7.05 -4.09
CA LEU A 78 7.79 -6.87 -3.03
C LEU A 78 7.10 -5.51 -3.18
N ILE A 79 5.77 -5.51 -3.17
CA ILE A 79 4.98 -4.26 -3.05
C ILE A 79 4.03 -4.40 -1.88
N VAL A 80 4.15 -3.49 -0.91
CA VAL A 80 3.30 -3.43 0.29
C VAL A 80 2.33 -2.27 0.18
N LEU A 81 1.05 -2.57 0.10
CA LEU A 81 -0.05 -1.62 0.08
C LEU A 81 -0.53 -1.39 1.52
N ASN A 82 0.15 -0.46 2.22
CA ASN A 82 -0.11 -0.17 3.62
C ASN A 82 -0.93 1.11 3.85
N SER A 83 -1.05 1.98 2.85
CA SER A 83 -1.85 3.20 2.99
C SER A 83 -3.27 2.89 3.47
N GLY A 84 -3.73 3.66 4.43
CA GLY A 84 -5.08 3.58 4.94
C GLY A 84 -5.34 4.69 5.95
N VAL A 85 -6.55 5.22 5.92
CA VAL A 85 -7.05 6.19 6.87
C VAL A 85 -8.26 5.61 7.60
N GLY A 86 -8.41 5.98 8.87
CA GLY A 86 -9.55 5.57 9.69
C GLY A 86 -9.80 6.62 10.74
N GLN A 87 -11.06 6.98 10.92
CA GLN A 87 -11.49 7.94 11.93
C GLN A 87 -12.71 7.39 12.65
N GLN A 88 -12.75 7.61 13.96
CA GLN A 88 -13.93 7.36 14.77
C GLN A 88 -14.72 8.64 14.87
N GLU A 89 -16.01 8.60 14.54
CA GLU A 89 -16.84 9.79 14.53
C GLU A 89 -18.12 9.60 15.33
N LYS A 90 -18.49 10.65 16.07
CA LYS A 90 -19.78 10.71 16.77
C LYS A 90 -20.92 11.14 15.85
N LYS A 91 -20.61 11.78 14.73
CA LYS A 91 -21.56 12.20 13.69
C LYS A 91 -21.04 11.77 12.34
N LEU A 92 -21.93 11.30 11.50
CA LEU A 92 -21.60 10.98 10.11
C LEU A 92 -21.25 12.27 9.35
N ASP A 93 -20.10 12.27 8.71
CA ASP A 93 -19.61 13.36 7.87
C ASP A 93 -19.20 12.79 6.51
N TRP A 94 -19.84 13.25 5.45
CA TRP A 94 -19.60 12.72 4.10
C TRP A 94 -18.17 12.94 3.61
N ASP A 95 -17.51 14.04 3.95
CA ASP A 95 -16.15 14.30 3.50
C ASP A 95 -15.16 13.31 4.13
N ILE A 96 -15.37 12.94 5.37
CA ILE A 96 -14.56 11.93 6.08
C ILE A 96 -14.84 10.53 5.52
N GLU A 97 -16.11 10.17 5.34
CA GLU A 97 -16.52 8.91 4.74
C GLU A 97 -15.92 8.75 3.33
N ARG A 98 -15.99 9.81 2.52
CA ARG A 98 -15.43 9.87 1.17
C ARG A 98 -13.92 9.68 1.18
N GLU A 99 -13.17 10.36 2.07
CA GLU A 99 -11.71 10.19 2.17
C GLU A 99 -11.35 8.73 2.47
N MET A 100 -12.07 8.09 3.40
CA MET A 100 -11.85 6.67 3.71
C MET A 100 -12.11 5.77 2.49
N ILE A 101 -13.16 6.03 1.73
CA ILE A 101 -13.47 5.28 0.50
C ILE A 101 -12.41 5.52 -0.57
N ASP A 102 -12.03 6.77 -0.81
CA ASP A 102 -11.06 7.13 -1.85
C ASP A 102 -9.67 6.52 -1.56
N VAL A 103 -9.20 6.58 -0.31
CA VAL A 103 -7.91 6.02 0.08
C VAL A 103 -7.95 4.50 0.20
N ASN A 104 -8.88 3.97 1.00
CA ASN A 104 -8.84 2.56 1.42
C ASN A 104 -9.46 1.60 0.38
N ILE A 105 -10.30 2.10 -0.53
CA ILE A 105 -10.94 1.27 -1.56
C ILE A 105 -10.42 1.64 -2.94
N ARG A 106 -10.69 2.86 -3.42
CA ARG A 106 -10.36 3.27 -4.78
C ARG A 106 -8.85 3.26 -5.03
N GLY A 107 -8.10 3.95 -4.19
CA GLY A 107 -6.64 3.99 -4.28
C GLY A 107 -6.00 2.63 -4.07
N PHE A 108 -6.46 1.87 -3.08
CA PHE A 108 -5.99 0.51 -2.84
C PHE A 108 -6.20 -0.41 -4.04
N ALA A 109 -7.41 -0.41 -4.63
CA ALA A 109 -7.72 -1.22 -5.81
C ALA A 109 -6.86 -0.81 -7.02
N ALA A 110 -6.72 0.51 -7.26
CA ALA A 110 -5.92 1.05 -8.34
C ALA A 110 -4.46 0.61 -8.27
N LEU A 111 -3.84 0.72 -7.10
CA LEU A 111 -2.45 0.30 -6.89
C LEU A 111 -2.28 -1.24 -6.90
N THR A 112 -3.30 -1.98 -6.44
CA THR A 112 -3.29 -3.45 -6.58
C THR A 112 -3.24 -3.86 -8.05
N VAL A 113 -4.01 -3.20 -8.92
CA VAL A 113 -4.02 -3.51 -10.37
C VAL A 113 -2.64 -3.29 -10.99
N VAL A 114 -1.97 -2.18 -10.69
CA VAL A 114 -0.60 -1.92 -11.18
C VAL A 114 0.37 -2.99 -10.69
N SER A 115 0.36 -3.27 -9.39
CA SER A 115 1.23 -4.25 -8.75
C SER A 115 1.05 -5.66 -9.32
N MET A 116 -0.20 -6.09 -9.47
CA MET A 116 -0.54 -7.42 -10.00
C MET A 116 -0.16 -7.58 -11.48
N ASN A 117 -0.40 -6.54 -12.29
CA ASN A 117 -0.02 -6.58 -13.72
C ASN A 117 1.51 -6.63 -13.87
N TYR A 118 2.25 -5.86 -13.09
CA TYR A 118 3.71 -5.90 -13.09
C TYR A 118 4.24 -7.30 -12.74
N PHE A 119 3.82 -7.87 -11.62
CA PHE A 119 4.31 -9.19 -11.19
C PHE A 119 3.84 -10.32 -12.10
N ARG A 120 2.65 -10.23 -12.70
CA ARG A 120 2.18 -11.20 -13.68
C ARG A 120 3.06 -11.19 -14.94
N GLN A 121 3.42 -10.02 -15.45
CA GLN A 121 4.33 -9.92 -16.61
C GLN A 121 5.72 -10.44 -16.29
N ARG A 122 6.18 -10.21 -15.08
CA ARG A 122 7.48 -10.65 -14.60
C ARG A 122 7.52 -12.16 -14.27
N GLY A 123 6.38 -12.77 -13.96
CA GLY A 123 6.26 -14.18 -13.57
C GLY A 123 6.62 -14.46 -12.10
N ASN A 124 7.05 -13.45 -11.33
CA ASN A 124 7.35 -13.56 -9.90
C ASN A 124 7.18 -12.23 -9.18
N GLY A 125 7.05 -12.27 -7.86
CA GLY A 125 6.92 -11.11 -6.99
C GLY A 125 5.86 -11.35 -5.90
N HIS A 126 5.74 -10.45 -4.96
CA HIS A 126 4.81 -10.56 -3.83
C HIS A 126 4.05 -9.26 -3.60
N VAL A 127 2.72 -9.33 -3.61
CA VAL A 127 1.84 -8.22 -3.21
C VAL A 127 1.33 -8.48 -1.80
N VAL A 128 1.52 -7.49 -0.92
CA VAL A 128 1.03 -7.50 0.47
C VAL A 128 0.08 -6.34 0.67
N GLY A 129 -1.12 -6.59 1.19
CA GLY A 129 -2.05 -5.55 1.61
C GLY A 129 -2.29 -5.57 3.12
N ILE A 130 -2.26 -4.41 3.74
CA ILE A 130 -2.50 -4.27 5.18
C ILE A 130 -3.98 -4.05 5.44
N SER A 131 -4.65 -5.12 5.92
CA SER A 131 -6.02 -5.08 6.39
C SER A 131 -6.08 -4.69 7.89
N SER A 132 -7.10 -5.10 8.60
CA SER A 132 -7.30 -4.82 10.02
C SER A 132 -8.20 -5.88 10.63
N VAL A 133 -8.10 -6.09 11.94
CA VAL A 133 -9.12 -6.85 12.71
C VAL A 133 -10.52 -6.25 12.56
N ALA A 134 -10.61 -4.94 12.30
CA ALA A 134 -11.86 -4.25 12.01
C ALA A 134 -12.59 -4.79 10.77
N ALA A 135 -11.91 -5.50 9.87
CA ALA A 135 -12.53 -6.18 8.74
C ALA A 135 -13.55 -7.27 9.16
N HIS A 136 -13.42 -7.77 10.37
CA HIS A 136 -14.26 -8.83 10.94
C HIS A 136 -15.19 -8.31 12.07
N MET A 137 -15.21 -6.99 12.30
CA MET A 137 -15.98 -6.35 13.36
C MET A 137 -16.83 -5.23 12.76
N SER A 138 -18.13 -5.31 12.95
CA SER A 138 -19.05 -4.21 12.61
C SER A 138 -19.26 -3.35 13.85
N GLY A 139 -18.36 -2.38 14.09
CA GLY A 139 -18.48 -1.45 15.22
C GLY A 139 -19.17 -0.15 14.83
N GLY A 140 -20.11 0.34 15.65
CA GLY A 140 -20.89 1.56 15.38
C GLY A 140 -20.08 2.86 15.38
N LEU A 141 -18.82 2.86 15.86
CA LEU A 141 -17.97 4.04 15.93
C LEU A 141 -17.15 4.32 14.64
N ALA A 142 -17.00 3.34 13.76
CA ALA A 142 -16.24 3.48 12.53
C ALA A 142 -16.73 2.50 11.44
N PRO A 143 -18.01 2.58 11.03
CA PRO A 143 -18.61 1.60 10.13
C PRO A 143 -17.91 1.58 8.76
N THR A 144 -17.61 2.74 8.20
CA THR A 144 -16.93 2.85 6.90
C THR A 144 -15.51 2.32 6.96
N TYR A 145 -14.73 2.63 8.01
CA TYR A 145 -13.40 2.04 8.17
C TYR A 145 -13.46 0.51 8.17
N SER A 146 -14.37 -0.07 8.97
CA SER A 146 -14.56 -1.53 9.03
C SER A 146 -14.94 -2.11 7.67
N ALA A 147 -15.87 -1.47 6.96
CA ALA A 147 -16.28 -1.87 5.63
C ALA A 147 -15.14 -1.78 4.60
N THR A 148 -14.32 -0.72 4.66
CA THR A 148 -13.17 -0.59 3.76
C THR A 148 -12.11 -1.66 4.01
N LYS A 149 -11.88 -2.05 5.27
CA LYS A 149 -10.93 -3.12 5.61
C LYS A 149 -11.48 -4.51 5.27
N ALA A 150 -12.79 -4.72 5.35
CA ALA A 150 -13.44 -5.92 4.82
C ALA A 150 -13.29 -6.00 3.29
N PHE A 151 -13.44 -4.86 2.59
CA PHE A 151 -13.14 -4.78 1.15
C PHE A 151 -11.70 -5.23 0.85
N VAL A 152 -10.69 -4.69 1.54
CA VAL A 152 -9.28 -5.07 1.35
C VAL A 152 -9.09 -6.58 1.47
N SER A 153 -9.61 -7.18 2.55
CA SER A 153 -9.50 -8.62 2.79
C SER A 153 -10.19 -9.45 1.70
N SER A 154 -11.42 -9.09 1.33
CA SER A 154 -12.19 -9.78 0.29
C SER A 154 -11.55 -9.63 -1.09
N TYR A 155 -11.08 -8.42 -1.42
CA TYR A 155 -10.45 -8.12 -2.70
C TYR A 155 -9.15 -8.90 -2.89
N LEU A 156 -8.27 -8.93 -1.87
CA LEU A 156 -7.04 -9.71 -1.92
C LEU A 156 -7.30 -11.23 -2.01
N ASN A 157 -8.32 -11.74 -1.33
CA ASN A 157 -8.74 -13.14 -1.47
C ASN A 157 -9.18 -13.44 -2.91
N GLY A 158 -9.94 -12.56 -3.53
CA GLY A 158 -10.30 -12.67 -4.95
C GLY A 158 -9.09 -12.61 -5.87
N MET A 159 -8.15 -11.70 -5.61
CA MET A 159 -6.90 -11.59 -6.38
C MET A 159 -6.01 -12.83 -6.20
N ARG A 160 -5.96 -13.40 -5.00
CA ARG A 160 -5.23 -14.65 -4.72
C ARG A 160 -5.75 -15.82 -5.56
N SER A 161 -7.06 -15.94 -5.71
CA SER A 161 -7.66 -16.95 -6.57
C SER A 161 -7.26 -16.77 -8.04
N ARG A 162 -7.12 -15.52 -8.52
CA ARG A 162 -6.61 -15.22 -9.86
C ARG A 162 -5.11 -15.48 -10.00
N ALA A 163 -4.34 -15.19 -8.95
CA ALA A 163 -2.89 -15.37 -8.92
C ALA A 163 -2.47 -16.82 -8.79
N GLU A 164 -3.31 -17.72 -8.26
CA GLU A 164 -3.05 -19.17 -8.26
C GLU A 164 -2.78 -19.70 -9.66
N TYR A 165 -3.46 -19.15 -10.67
CA TYR A 165 -3.15 -19.48 -12.07
C TYR A 165 -1.79 -18.97 -12.54
N SER A 166 -1.28 -17.91 -11.93
CA SER A 166 0.00 -17.27 -12.30
C SER A 166 1.12 -17.56 -11.27
N LYS A 167 0.83 -18.33 -10.22
CA LYS A 167 1.77 -18.70 -9.14
C LYS A 167 2.37 -17.52 -8.37
N LEU A 168 1.65 -16.39 -8.27
CA LEU A 168 2.10 -15.21 -7.53
C LEU A 168 1.64 -15.27 -6.08
N PRO A 169 2.53 -15.03 -5.08
CA PRO A 169 2.14 -14.85 -3.70
C PRO A 169 1.41 -13.52 -3.48
N ILE A 170 0.26 -13.59 -2.81
CA ILE A 170 -0.54 -12.44 -2.35
C ILE A 170 -0.86 -12.65 -0.88
N THR A 171 -0.62 -11.64 -0.06
CA THR A 171 -0.92 -11.67 1.39
C THR A 171 -1.67 -10.44 1.82
#